data_08538b531a5cb052d9a481fcdd2da8f2
#
_entry.id   08538b531a5cb052d9a481fcdd2da8f2
#
_cell.length_a   1.000
_cell.length_b   1.000
_cell.length_c   1.000
_cell.angle_alpha   90.00
_cell.angle_beta   90.00
_cell.angle_gamma   90.00
#
_symmetry.space_group_name_H-M   'P 1'
#
loop_
_entity.id
_entity.type
_entity.pdbx_description
1 polymer ?
#
loop_
_entity_poly.entity_id
_entity_poly.type
_entity_poly.pdbx_seq_one_letter_code
_entity_poly.pdbx_strand_id
1 'polypeptide(L)'
;MSGVRQFNECPRALRMTPKKPVPIDSKPAWRIIERTMNKSAKLAELRHSLARYGLPPERTPLATGHPQADAVLGGGLRPGSLHEIFAQGWSGGGFAVLLALLAASRKSFFWIRPDYEAMEYGAVSPHGLLELGGDPRQMILVRTRNAVDALAAANDVLACPHVGALLLEMEGMPKCLDLVASRRLAFAAGESGVTVFLLRNGAAAQPSAALTRWQVRSAPSLPGDDDWGKPVFDARLTRHRLGGLGDFLMQWNPEDGCFTDVSKSEANTSAVVRAPARRPAVEKIAI
;
A
#
# COMPACT_ATOMS: atom_id res chain seq x y z
N MET A 1 -28.99 -0.81 68.94
CA MET A 1 -27.85 0.06 69.24
C MET A 1 -27.32 0.48 67.86
N SER A 2 -27.91 1.44 67.26
CA SER A 2 -27.73 2.88 67.23
C SER A 2 -26.33 3.28 66.76
N GLY A 3 -26.27 3.85 65.59
CA GLY A 3 -25.09 4.50 65.07
C GLY A 3 -25.38 5.23 63.75
N VAL A 4 -26.25 6.25 63.85
CA VAL A 4 -26.47 7.25 62.78
C VAL A 4 -25.25 8.17 62.74
N ARG A 5 -24.57 8.28 61.61
CA ARG A 5 -23.62 9.35 61.34
C ARG A 5 -24.26 10.40 60.46
N GLN A 6 -24.36 11.58 61.01
CA GLN A 6 -24.76 12.83 60.40
C GLN A 6 -23.76 13.23 59.32
N PHE A 7 -24.27 13.61 58.18
CA PHE A 7 -23.53 14.40 57.16
C PHE A 7 -23.82 15.88 57.45
N ASN A 8 -22.76 16.58 57.78
CA ASN A 8 -22.76 18.02 57.94
C ASN A 8 -22.06 18.70 56.78
N GLU A 9 -22.74 19.70 56.27
CA GLU A 9 -22.24 20.96 55.70
C GLU A 9 -21.54 20.97 54.35
N CYS A 10 -22.30 21.53 53.42
CA CYS A 10 -21.86 22.06 52.15
C CYS A 10 -21.10 23.41 52.34
N PRO A 11 -19.89 23.61 51.80
CA PRO A 11 -19.19 24.90 51.89
C PRO A 11 -19.75 25.92 50.87
N ARG A 12 -20.00 27.07 51.38
CA ARG A 12 -20.32 28.39 50.84
C ARG A 12 -20.06 28.59 49.35
N ALA A 13 -21.13 29.04 48.67
CA ALA A 13 -21.12 29.67 47.36
C ALA A 13 -20.14 30.84 47.27
N LEU A 14 -19.15 30.73 46.37
CA LEU A 14 -18.29 31.85 45.95
C LEU A 14 -19.17 32.83 45.12
N ARG A 15 -19.37 34.03 45.65
CA ARG A 15 -19.95 35.16 44.90
C ARG A 15 -19.06 35.54 43.74
N MET A 16 -19.51 35.27 42.54
CA MET A 16 -18.90 35.82 41.33
C MET A 16 -19.26 37.31 41.21
N THR A 17 -18.27 38.16 41.30
CA THR A 17 -18.38 39.56 40.92
C THR A 17 -18.56 39.69 39.39
N PRO A 18 -19.46 40.51 38.89
CA PRO A 18 -19.60 40.69 37.44
C PRO A 18 -18.36 41.34 36.87
N LYS A 19 -17.70 40.63 35.94
CA LYS A 19 -16.63 41.23 35.11
C LYS A 19 -17.25 42.31 34.23
N LYS A 20 -16.63 43.51 34.24
CA LYS A 20 -16.95 44.61 33.35
C LYS A 20 -16.91 44.15 31.87
N PRO A 21 -17.83 44.58 31.01
CA PRO A 21 -17.81 44.26 29.60
C PRO A 21 -16.53 44.81 28.96
N VAL A 22 -15.79 43.94 28.28
CA VAL A 22 -14.66 44.32 27.44
C VAL A 22 -15.23 45.06 26.20
N PRO A 23 -14.70 46.22 25.83
CA PRO A 23 -15.18 46.90 24.63
C PRO A 23 -14.89 46.06 23.41
N ILE A 24 -15.91 45.79 22.64
CA ILE A 24 -15.82 45.13 21.33
C ILE A 24 -15.30 46.19 20.36
N ASP A 25 -14.00 46.35 20.30
CA ASP A 25 -13.39 47.13 19.21
C ASP A 25 -13.22 46.16 18.03
N SER A 26 -14.03 46.44 17.04
CA SER A 26 -14.35 45.62 15.90
C SER A 26 -13.25 45.62 14.85
N LYS A 27 -12.21 44.82 15.04
CA LYS A 27 -11.39 44.32 13.92
C LYS A 27 -11.31 42.81 14.03
N PRO A 28 -11.79 42.06 13.02
CA PRO A 28 -11.79 40.62 13.12
C PRO A 28 -10.37 40.08 13.19
N ALA A 29 -10.12 39.23 14.17
CA ALA A 29 -8.82 38.63 14.50
C ALA A 29 -8.11 37.92 13.33
N TRP A 30 -8.79 37.65 12.21
CA TRP A 30 -8.22 37.04 11.01
C TRP A 30 -7.32 38.01 10.21
N ARG A 31 -7.37 39.32 10.40
CA ARG A 31 -6.49 40.28 9.70
C ARG A 31 -5.08 40.42 10.31
N ILE A 32 -4.85 39.90 11.49
CA ILE A 32 -3.54 40.02 12.19
C ILE A 32 -2.58 38.89 11.82
N ILE A 33 -3.09 37.78 11.23
CA ILE A 33 -2.27 36.59 10.92
C ILE A 33 -1.48 36.73 9.61
N GLU A 34 -1.82 37.70 8.77
CA GLU A 34 -1.23 37.79 7.42
C GLU A 34 0.15 38.44 7.32
N ARG A 35 0.73 38.97 8.41
CA ARG A 35 1.85 39.91 8.22
C ARG A 35 3.25 39.45 8.63
N THR A 36 3.45 38.27 9.22
CA THR A 36 4.81 37.89 9.65
C THR A 36 5.12 36.38 9.69
N MET A 37 4.35 35.53 9.08
CA MET A 37 4.79 34.12 9.00
C MET A 37 5.75 33.96 7.83
N ASN A 38 7.02 33.69 8.17
CA ASN A 38 8.04 33.24 7.23
C ASN A 38 7.49 32.06 6.42
N LYS A 39 7.63 32.12 5.11
CA LYS A 39 7.11 31.12 4.15
C LYS A 39 7.50 29.67 4.53
N SER A 40 8.68 29.51 5.15
CA SER A 40 9.16 28.22 5.68
C SER A 40 8.41 27.75 6.92
N ALA A 41 8.03 28.64 7.83
CA ALA A 41 7.25 28.30 9.02
C ALA A 41 5.82 27.90 8.67
N LYS A 42 5.19 28.59 7.73
CA LYS A 42 3.86 28.24 7.21
C LYS A 42 3.87 26.91 6.46
N LEU A 43 4.95 26.63 5.73
CA LEU A 43 5.15 25.34 5.07
C LEU A 43 5.33 24.19 6.10
N ALA A 44 6.08 24.45 7.18
CA ALA A 44 6.26 23.47 8.26
C ALA A 44 4.95 23.18 9.01
N GLU A 45 4.15 24.23 9.27
CA GLU A 45 2.84 24.07 9.91
C GLU A 45 1.84 23.32 9.02
N LEU A 46 1.83 23.62 7.71
CA LEU A 46 1.05 22.86 6.72
C LEU A 46 1.50 21.42 6.63
N ARG A 47 2.81 21.14 6.64
CA ARG A 47 3.35 19.77 6.66
C ARG A 47 2.94 19.04 7.93
N HIS A 48 2.98 19.69 9.08
CA HIS A 48 2.53 19.12 10.36
C HIS A 48 1.01 18.85 10.35
N SER A 49 0.23 19.75 9.77
CA SER A 49 -1.22 19.56 9.61
C SER A 49 -1.52 18.41 8.64
N LEU A 50 -0.79 18.31 7.54
CA LEU A 50 -0.93 17.24 6.55
C LEU A 50 -0.54 15.86 7.13
N ALA A 51 0.44 15.81 8.04
CA ALA A 51 0.77 14.58 8.78
C ALA A 51 -0.41 14.08 9.61
N ARG A 52 -1.20 14.99 10.20
CA ARG A 52 -2.46 14.64 10.90
C ARG A 52 -3.52 14.03 9.98
N TYR A 53 -3.49 14.34 8.68
CA TYR A 53 -4.38 13.74 7.68
C TYR A 53 -3.83 12.42 7.11
N GLY A 54 -2.78 11.86 7.71
CA GLY A 54 -2.21 10.57 7.34
C GLY A 54 -1.46 10.58 6.00
N LEU A 55 -0.91 11.73 5.61
CA LEU A 55 0.08 11.78 4.55
C LEU A 55 1.45 11.47 5.16
N PRO A 56 2.19 10.53 4.57
CA PRO A 56 3.51 10.18 5.07
C PRO A 56 4.47 11.37 4.95
N PRO A 57 5.52 11.44 5.81
CA PRO A 57 6.54 12.46 5.70
C PRO A 57 7.18 12.45 4.31
N GLU A 58 7.63 13.62 3.86
CA GLU A 58 8.29 13.76 2.56
C GLU A 58 9.60 12.98 2.56
N ARG A 59 9.68 11.96 1.70
CA ARG A 59 10.85 11.11 1.48
C ARG A 59 11.16 11.11 -0.01
N THR A 60 12.41 10.87 -0.38
CA THR A 60 12.80 10.70 -1.79
C THR A 60 11.96 9.59 -2.42
N PRO A 61 11.23 9.87 -3.49
CA PRO A 61 10.46 8.85 -4.19
C PRO A 61 11.36 7.71 -4.67
N LEU A 62 10.81 6.51 -4.70
CA LEU A 62 11.43 5.33 -5.22
C LEU A 62 11.02 5.17 -6.68
N ALA A 63 11.93 5.47 -7.60
CA ALA A 63 11.67 5.30 -9.02
C ALA A 63 11.29 3.85 -9.32
N THR A 64 10.21 3.64 -10.07
CA THR A 64 9.84 2.31 -10.55
C THR A 64 10.71 1.88 -11.73
N GLY A 65 11.31 2.85 -12.43
CA GLY A 65 12.06 2.69 -13.68
C GLY A 65 11.19 2.89 -14.92
N HIS A 66 9.87 2.88 -14.79
CA HIS A 66 8.94 3.15 -15.89
C HIS A 66 8.71 4.67 -16.01
N PRO A 67 9.20 5.35 -17.06
CA PRO A 67 9.26 6.82 -17.10
C PRO A 67 7.89 7.49 -16.95
N GLN A 68 6.86 6.96 -17.62
CA GLN A 68 5.52 7.55 -17.57
C GLN A 68 4.85 7.32 -16.21
N ALA A 69 5.04 6.13 -15.60
CA ALA A 69 4.51 5.85 -14.27
C ALA A 69 5.19 6.74 -13.22
N ASP A 70 6.51 6.88 -13.30
CA ASP A 70 7.28 7.73 -12.38
C ASP A 70 6.90 9.21 -12.53
N ALA A 71 6.67 9.69 -13.74
CA ALA A 71 6.19 11.06 -13.96
C ALA A 71 4.82 11.31 -13.29
N VAL A 72 3.87 10.37 -13.44
CA VAL A 72 2.54 10.46 -12.81
C VAL A 72 2.62 10.32 -11.30
N LEU A 73 3.56 9.53 -10.78
CA LEU A 73 3.80 9.34 -9.35
C LEU A 73 4.59 10.48 -8.69
N GLY A 74 5.08 11.46 -9.49
CA GLY A 74 5.91 12.55 -8.99
C GLY A 74 7.35 12.12 -8.66
N GLY A 75 7.90 11.21 -9.47
CA GLY A 75 9.25 10.67 -9.35
C GLY A 75 9.32 9.22 -8.89
N GLY A 76 8.18 8.57 -8.66
CA GLY A 76 8.10 7.18 -8.24
C GLY A 76 7.20 6.92 -7.04
N LEU A 77 7.25 5.72 -6.51
CA LEU A 77 6.51 5.34 -5.32
C LEU A 77 7.02 6.09 -4.08
N ARG A 78 6.12 6.53 -3.22
CA ARG A 78 6.49 7.19 -1.98
C ARG A 78 6.82 6.16 -0.89
N PRO A 79 8.06 6.12 -0.38
CA PRO A 79 8.44 5.22 0.71
C PRO A 79 7.69 5.53 2.01
N GLY A 80 7.52 4.52 2.86
CA GLY A 80 6.79 4.69 4.11
C GLY A 80 5.31 4.99 3.90
N SER A 81 4.71 4.44 2.84
CA SER A 81 3.31 4.63 2.50
C SER A 81 2.63 3.29 2.28
N LEU A 82 1.30 3.31 2.37
CA LEU A 82 0.46 2.17 2.01
C LEU A 82 0.06 2.27 0.54
N HIS A 83 0.37 1.24 -0.23
CA HIS A 83 -0.02 1.06 -1.63
C HIS A 83 -0.90 -0.17 -1.76
N GLU A 84 -2.08 -0.03 -2.36
CA GLU A 84 -2.99 -1.16 -2.63
C GLU A 84 -2.82 -1.67 -4.05
N ILE A 85 -2.80 -2.99 -4.19
CA ILE A 85 -2.69 -3.70 -5.47
C ILE A 85 -3.84 -4.68 -5.55
N PHE A 86 -4.77 -4.46 -6.48
CA PHE A 86 -5.88 -5.35 -6.76
C PHE A 86 -5.50 -6.24 -7.94
N ALA A 87 -5.37 -7.52 -7.65
CA ALA A 87 -5.09 -8.52 -8.66
C ALA A 87 -6.37 -8.91 -9.39
N GLN A 88 -6.34 -8.88 -10.72
CA GLN A 88 -7.36 -9.50 -11.54
C GLN A 88 -6.92 -10.94 -11.87
N GLY A 89 -7.54 -11.91 -11.20
CA GLY A 89 -7.10 -13.30 -11.28
C GLY A 89 -5.75 -13.53 -10.61
N TRP A 90 -4.98 -14.51 -11.09
CA TRP A 90 -3.72 -14.99 -10.53
C TRP A 90 -2.51 -14.05 -10.73
N SER A 91 -2.67 -13.02 -11.53
CA SER A 91 -1.55 -12.29 -12.15
C SER A 91 -0.98 -11.11 -11.36
N GLY A 92 -1.71 -10.61 -10.37
CA GLY A 92 -1.27 -9.40 -9.64
C GLY A 92 -0.21 -9.68 -8.55
N GLY A 93 -0.08 -10.92 -8.10
CA GLY A 93 0.87 -11.30 -7.04
C GLY A 93 2.32 -11.00 -7.44
N GLY A 94 2.69 -11.36 -8.67
CA GLY A 94 4.03 -11.08 -9.19
C GLY A 94 4.38 -9.58 -9.16
N PHE A 95 3.47 -8.72 -9.61
CA PHE A 95 3.67 -7.27 -9.57
C PHE A 95 3.91 -6.75 -8.15
N ALA A 96 3.13 -7.23 -7.17
CA ALA A 96 3.28 -6.84 -5.78
C ALA A 96 4.63 -7.27 -5.20
N VAL A 97 5.11 -8.48 -5.53
CA VAL A 97 6.43 -8.98 -5.14
C VAL A 97 7.53 -8.11 -5.73
N LEU A 98 7.44 -7.75 -7.01
CA LEU A 98 8.43 -6.92 -7.69
C LEU A 98 8.51 -5.52 -7.08
N LEU A 99 7.37 -4.91 -6.74
CA LEU A 99 7.36 -3.64 -6.01
C LEU A 99 7.95 -3.77 -4.61
N ALA A 100 7.73 -4.91 -3.92
CA ALA A 100 8.32 -5.15 -2.61
C ALA A 100 9.84 -5.33 -2.70
N LEU A 101 10.34 -6.05 -3.71
CA LEU A 101 11.77 -6.16 -4.00
C LEU A 101 12.41 -4.80 -4.29
N LEU A 102 11.80 -4.03 -5.15
CA LEU A 102 12.23 -2.66 -5.47
C LEU A 102 12.33 -1.79 -4.21
N ALA A 103 11.30 -1.82 -3.36
CA ALA A 103 11.22 -1.01 -2.15
C ALA A 103 12.14 -1.51 -1.03
N ALA A 104 12.38 -2.80 -0.95
CA ALA A 104 13.30 -3.38 0.02
C ALA A 104 14.74 -2.95 -0.23
N SER A 105 15.13 -2.81 -1.48
CA SER A 105 16.51 -2.52 -1.89
C SER A 105 17.46 -3.58 -1.32
N ARG A 106 18.32 -3.20 -0.34
CA ARG A 106 19.26 -4.12 0.34
C ARG A 106 18.79 -4.56 1.73
N LYS A 107 17.59 -4.13 2.15
CA LYS A 107 17.00 -4.52 3.43
C LYS A 107 16.13 -5.76 3.26
N SER A 108 15.75 -6.36 4.38
CA SER A 108 14.78 -7.45 4.37
C SER A 108 13.40 -6.94 3.99
N PHE A 109 12.64 -7.77 3.29
CA PHE A 109 11.22 -7.56 3.15
C PHE A 109 10.43 -8.74 3.74
N PHE A 110 9.29 -8.41 4.32
CA PHE A 110 8.38 -9.38 4.89
C PHE A 110 7.24 -9.62 3.92
N TRP A 111 6.91 -10.90 3.71
CA TRP A 111 5.71 -11.30 3.02
C TRP A 111 4.80 -12.01 4.00
N ILE A 112 3.72 -11.35 4.40
CA ILE A 112 2.71 -11.92 5.29
C ILE A 112 1.57 -12.44 4.43
N ARG A 113 1.28 -13.73 4.56
CA ARG A 113 0.19 -14.38 3.82
C ARG A 113 -0.55 -15.37 4.73
N PRO A 114 -1.90 -15.31 4.76
CA PRO A 114 -2.70 -16.31 5.42
C PRO A 114 -2.52 -17.70 4.81
N ASP A 115 -2.69 -18.74 5.62
CA ASP A 115 -2.47 -20.12 5.19
C ASP A 115 -3.40 -20.54 4.06
N TYR A 116 -4.60 -19.98 4.00
CA TYR A 116 -5.55 -20.24 2.93
C TYR A 116 -4.96 -19.91 1.55
N GLU A 117 -4.35 -18.74 1.42
CA GLU A 117 -3.71 -18.30 0.16
C GLU A 117 -2.55 -19.23 -0.25
N ALA A 118 -1.83 -19.78 0.74
CA ALA A 118 -0.78 -20.76 0.45
C ALA A 118 -1.33 -22.09 -0.06
N MET A 119 -2.54 -22.48 0.35
CA MET A 119 -3.23 -23.67 -0.14
C MET A 119 -3.78 -23.48 -1.55
N GLU A 120 -4.35 -22.29 -1.84
CA GLU A 120 -4.95 -22.00 -3.15
C GLU A 120 -3.88 -21.68 -4.21
N TYR A 121 -2.88 -20.88 -3.86
CA TYR A 121 -1.90 -20.31 -4.81
C TYR A 121 -0.53 -21.01 -4.74
N GLY A 122 -0.38 -22.01 -3.88
CA GLY A 122 0.88 -22.74 -3.70
C GLY A 122 1.90 -22.01 -2.83
N ALA A 123 3.03 -22.66 -2.62
CA ALA A 123 4.14 -22.13 -1.85
C ALA A 123 4.96 -21.11 -2.68
N VAL A 124 5.57 -20.17 -2.00
CA VAL A 124 6.53 -19.24 -2.62
C VAL A 124 7.77 -20.02 -3.04
N SER A 125 8.18 -19.88 -4.30
CA SER A 125 9.38 -20.49 -4.84
C SER A 125 10.59 -19.60 -4.61
N PRO A 126 11.59 -20.02 -3.82
CA PRO A 126 12.84 -19.26 -3.69
C PRO A 126 13.60 -19.13 -5.02
N HIS A 127 13.48 -20.14 -5.88
CA HIS A 127 14.10 -20.13 -7.22
C HIS A 127 13.45 -19.08 -8.13
N GLY A 128 12.13 -19.03 -8.15
CA GLY A 128 11.42 -17.98 -8.89
C GLY A 128 11.74 -16.57 -8.39
N LEU A 129 12.03 -16.39 -7.09
CA LEU A 129 12.48 -15.11 -6.57
C LEU A 129 13.87 -14.73 -7.10
N LEU A 130 14.79 -15.71 -7.22
CA LEU A 130 16.11 -15.50 -7.82
C LEU A 130 16.00 -15.13 -9.30
N GLU A 131 15.12 -15.77 -10.06
CA GLU A 131 14.88 -15.46 -11.48
C GLU A 131 14.35 -14.03 -11.66
N LEU A 132 13.64 -13.50 -10.67
CA LEU A 132 13.17 -12.13 -10.63
C LEU A 132 14.24 -11.13 -10.13
N GLY A 133 15.46 -11.57 -9.88
CA GLY A 133 16.55 -10.72 -9.38
C GLY A 133 16.52 -10.46 -7.87
N GLY A 134 15.66 -11.15 -7.13
CA GLY A 134 15.57 -11.05 -5.67
C GLY A 134 16.51 -11.99 -4.95
N ASP A 135 16.89 -11.67 -3.71
CA ASP A 135 17.64 -12.57 -2.83
C ASP A 135 16.68 -13.24 -1.82
N PRO A 136 16.45 -14.56 -1.91
CA PRO A 136 15.57 -15.27 -0.98
C PRO A 136 15.99 -15.14 0.49
N ARG A 137 17.27 -14.87 0.78
CA ARG A 137 17.77 -14.66 2.15
C ARG A 137 17.29 -13.35 2.77
N GLN A 138 16.86 -12.41 1.94
CA GLN A 138 16.29 -11.12 2.38
C GLN A 138 14.77 -11.20 2.56
N MET A 139 14.12 -12.26 2.10
CA MET A 139 12.68 -12.46 2.24
C MET A 139 12.37 -13.25 3.52
N ILE A 140 11.45 -12.70 4.33
CA ILE A 140 10.90 -13.38 5.50
C ILE A 140 9.42 -13.65 5.23
N LEU A 141 9.10 -14.91 5.00
CA LEU A 141 7.72 -15.35 4.79
C LEU A 141 7.05 -15.63 6.14
N VAL A 142 6.01 -14.89 6.46
CA VAL A 142 5.20 -15.06 7.66
C VAL A 142 3.87 -15.68 7.28
N ARG A 143 3.62 -16.90 7.70
CA ARG A 143 2.35 -17.59 7.54
C ARG A 143 1.44 -17.32 8.73
N THR A 144 0.20 -17.01 8.47
CA THR A 144 -0.80 -16.69 9.51
C THR A 144 -2.06 -17.50 9.29
N ARG A 145 -2.81 -17.76 10.36
CA ARG A 145 -4.02 -18.59 10.27
C ARG A 145 -5.19 -17.88 9.61
N ASN A 146 -5.23 -16.56 9.71
CA ASN A 146 -6.34 -15.75 9.22
C ASN A 146 -5.91 -14.28 9.02
N ALA A 147 -6.82 -13.47 8.48
CA ALA A 147 -6.59 -12.05 8.21
C ALA A 147 -6.36 -11.20 9.47
N VAL A 148 -6.91 -11.57 10.63
CA VAL A 148 -6.71 -10.83 11.89
C VAL A 148 -5.28 -11.01 12.38
N ASP A 149 -4.79 -12.27 12.39
CA ASP A 149 -3.41 -12.59 12.74
C ASP A 149 -2.43 -11.94 11.76
N ALA A 150 -2.79 -11.85 10.47
CA ALA A 150 -1.98 -11.17 9.45
C ALA A 150 -1.85 -9.66 9.70
N LEU A 151 -2.94 -9.00 10.10
CA LEU A 151 -2.90 -7.58 10.48
C LEU A 151 -2.10 -7.34 11.77
N ALA A 152 -2.18 -8.25 12.74
CA ALA A 152 -1.37 -8.18 13.96
C ALA A 152 0.13 -8.31 13.62
N ALA A 153 0.50 -9.34 12.86
CA ALA A 153 1.87 -9.54 12.39
C ALA A 153 2.40 -8.35 11.57
N ALA A 154 1.54 -7.73 10.73
CA ALA A 154 1.90 -6.53 9.98
C ALA A 154 2.27 -5.36 10.89
N ASN A 155 1.52 -5.13 11.98
CA ASN A 155 1.85 -4.09 12.95
C ASN A 155 3.20 -4.37 13.65
N ASP A 156 3.49 -5.63 14.00
CA ASP A 156 4.76 -6.02 14.62
C ASP A 156 5.94 -5.79 13.65
N VAL A 157 5.78 -6.16 12.38
CA VAL A 157 6.78 -5.92 11.34
C VAL A 157 7.03 -4.43 11.14
N LEU A 158 5.99 -3.60 11.15
CA LEU A 158 6.12 -2.15 11.02
C LEU A 158 6.83 -1.48 12.20
N ALA A 159 6.94 -2.14 13.34
CA ALA A 159 7.75 -1.68 14.47
C ALA A 159 9.25 -2.01 14.32
N CYS A 160 9.65 -2.82 13.33
CA CYS A 160 11.03 -3.25 13.14
C CYS A 160 11.83 -2.24 12.27
N PRO A 161 12.96 -1.68 12.77
CA PRO A 161 13.64 -0.58 12.06
C PRO A 161 14.44 -1.02 10.82
N HIS A 162 14.70 -2.32 10.64
CA HIS A 162 15.53 -2.85 9.55
C HIS A 162 14.74 -3.42 8.37
N VAL A 163 13.43 -3.22 8.36
CA VAL A 163 12.55 -3.66 7.28
C VAL A 163 12.51 -2.61 6.19
N GLY A 164 12.67 -3.01 4.94
CA GLY A 164 12.55 -2.11 3.77
C GLY A 164 11.13 -2.07 3.23
N ALA A 165 10.48 -3.24 3.14
CA ALA A 165 9.14 -3.38 2.62
C ALA A 165 8.34 -4.46 3.35
N LEU A 166 7.03 -4.28 3.35
CA LEU A 166 6.05 -5.25 3.81
C LEU A 166 5.05 -5.53 2.68
N LEU A 167 4.99 -6.77 2.23
CA LEU A 167 3.92 -7.28 1.38
C LEU A 167 2.90 -8.01 2.26
N LEU A 168 1.70 -7.49 2.34
CA LEU A 168 0.57 -8.05 3.07
C LEU A 168 -0.45 -8.58 2.05
N GLU A 169 -0.59 -9.89 1.98
CA GLU A 169 -1.53 -10.55 1.07
C GLU A 169 -2.84 -10.86 1.77
N MET A 170 -3.96 -10.54 1.12
CA MET A 170 -5.31 -10.72 1.64
C MET A 170 -6.27 -11.16 0.53
N GLU A 171 -6.99 -12.23 0.76
CA GLU A 171 -8.06 -12.70 -0.13
C GLU A 171 -9.39 -12.02 0.20
N GLY A 172 -10.14 -11.68 -0.85
CA GLY A 172 -11.49 -11.15 -0.74
C GLY A 172 -11.59 -9.87 0.11
N MET A 173 -12.64 -9.79 0.91
CA MET A 173 -13.00 -8.62 1.70
C MET A 173 -13.14 -8.97 3.19
N PRO A 174 -12.05 -9.30 3.90
CA PRO A 174 -12.12 -9.63 5.31
C PRO A 174 -12.62 -8.42 6.12
N LYS A 175 -13.61 -8.64 7.01
CA LYS A 175 -14.25 -7.56 7.80
C LYS A 175 -13.26 -6.79 8.68
N CYS A 176 -12.16 -7.42 9.09
CA CYS A 176 -11.12 -6.79 9.91
C CYS A 176 -10.26 -5.78 9.13
N LEU A 177 -10.25 -5.82 7.79
CA LEU A 177 -9.53 -4.89 6.93
C LEU A 177 -10.46 -3.77 6.47
N ASP A 178 -10.88 -2.95 7.40
CA ASP A 178 -11.72 -1.77 7.19
C ASP A 178 -10.90 -0.48 6.99
N LEU A 179 -11.58 0.65 6.90
CA LEU A 179 -10.94 1.97 6.79
C LEU A 179 -10.05 2.28 8.01
N VAL A 180 -10.42 1.82 9.21
CA VAL A 180 -9.65 2.07 10.44
C VAL A 180 -8.36 1.26 10.41
N ALA A 181 -8.43 -0.03 10.05
CA ALA A 181 -7.25 -0.88 9.89
C ALA A 181 -6.30 -0.33 8.83
N SER A 182 -6.81 0.10 7.67
CA SER A 182 -5.99 0.70 6.62
C SER A 182 -5.33 2.02 7.06
N ARG A 183 -6.00 2.84 7.89
CA ARG A 183 -5.40 4.05 8.49
C ARG A 183 -4.28 3.72 9.46
N ARG A 184 -4.44 2.68 10.29
CA ARG A 184 -3.40 2.23 11.22
C ARG A 184 -2.16 1.74 10.46
N LEU A 185 -2.35 0.94 9.41
CA LEU A 185 -1.25 0.50 8.54
C LEU A 185 -0.54 1.68 7.86
N ALA A 186 -1.30 2.62 7.29
CA ALA A 186 -0.73 3.79 6.63
C ALA A 186 0.03 4.70 7.61
N PHE A 187 -0.48 4.87 8.82
CA PHE A 187 0.19 5.65 9.88
C PHE A 187 1.48 4.96 10.34
N ALA A 188 1.43 3.66 10.66
CA ALA A 188 2.60 2.89 11.06
C ALA A 188 3.68 2.84 9.98
N ALA A 189 3.29 2.74 8.70
CA ALA A 189 4.21 2.85 7.56
C ALA A 189 4.90 4.23 7.52
N GLY A 190 4.14 5.30 7.76
CA GLY A 190 4.66 6.67 7.81
C GLY A 190 5.70 6.86 8.92
N GLU A 191 5.43 6.37 10.11
CA GLU A 191 6.31 6.44 11.27
C GLU A 191 7.59 5.61 11.09
N SER A 192 7.44 4.33 10.69
CA SER A 192 8.57 3.41 10.55
C SER A 192 9.41 3.68 9.30
N GLY A 193 8.80 4.18 8.23
CA GLY A 193 9.41 4.29 6.91
C GLY A 193 9.35 3.04 6.06
N VAL A 194 8.76 1.97 6.58
CA VAL A 194 8.53 0.74 5.83
C VAL A 194 7.46 0.97 4.78
N THR A 195 7.75 0.62 3.53
CA THR A 195 6.74 0.70 2.45
C THR A 195 5.83 -0.53 2.50
N VAL A 196 4.53 -0.29 2.54
CA VAL A 196 3.53 -1.37 2.65
C VAL A 196 2.82 -1.56 1.32
N PHE A 197 2.87 -2.77 0.81
CA PHE A 197 2.08 -3.23 -0.34
C PHE A 197 0.98 -4.17 0.15
N LEU A 198 -0.27 -3.73 0.01
CA LEU A 198 -1.44 -4.53 0.35
C LEU A 198 -1.99 -5.16 -0.93
N LEU A 199 -1.68 -6.45 -1.11
CA LEU A 199 -2.20 -7.25 -2.22
C LEU A 199 -3.60 -7.74 -1.89
N ARG A 200 -4.54 -7.46 -2.76
CA ARG A 200 -5.95 -7.80 -2.65
C ARG A 200 -6.36 -8.71 -3.79
N ASN A 201 -6.44 -10.02 -3.50
CA ASN A 201 -6.90 -11.02 -4.44
C ASN A 201 -8.44 -11.14 -4.35
N GLY A 202 -9.13 -11.23 -5.47
CA GLY A 202 -10.58 -11.42 -5.50
C GLY A 202 -11.42 -10.35 -4.79
N ALA A 203 -10.86 -9.14 -4.59
CA ALA A 203 -11.50 -8.09 -3.81
C ALA A 203 -12.04 -6.96 -4.69
N ALA A 204 -13.16 -6.37 -4.29
CA ALA A 204 -13.62 -5.10 -4.81
C ALA A 204 -12.95 -3.92 -4.08
N ALA A 205 -12.80 -2.79 -4.79
CA ALA A 205 -12.23 -1.59 -4.21
C ALA A 205 -13.14 -1.00 -3.13
N GLN A 206 -12.57 -0.77 -1.94
CA GLN A 206 -13.24 -0.17 -0.79
C GLN A 206 -12.56 1.13 -0.37
N PRO A 207 -13.23 1.99 0.43
CA PRO A 207 -12.57 3.11 1.06
C PRO A 207 -11.37 2.66 1.90
N SER A 208 -10.19 3.25 1.65
CA SER A 208 -8.96 2.95 2.38
C SER A 208 -8.07 4.18 2.53
N ALA A 209 -7.08 4.09 3.40
CA ALA A 209 -6.07 5.13 3.60
C ALA A 209 -4.88 5.02 2.65
N ALA A 210 -4.89 4.06 1.73
CA ALA A 210 -3.80 3.88 0.79
C ALA A 210 -3.50 5.16 -0.03
N LEU A 211 -2.23 5.41 -0.24
CA LEU A 211 -1.75 6.53 -1.04
C LEU A 211 -2.04 6.31 -2.52
N THR A 212 -1.75 5.11 -3.01
CA THR A 212 -2.03 4.68 -4.39
C THR A 212 -2.87 3.41 -4.41
N ARG A 213 -3.60 3.23 -5.48
CA ARG A 213 -4.35 2.01 -5.77
C ARG A 213 -4.13 1.60 -7.21
N TRP A 214 -3.72 0.37 -7.36
CA TRP A 214 -3.43 -0.26 -8.64
C TRP A 214 -4.42 -1.38 -8.92
N GLN A 215 -4.86 -1.49 -10.15
CA GLN A 215 -5.48 -2.68 -10.71
C GLN A 215 -4.48 -3.31 -11.67
N VAL A 216 -4.17 -4.58 -11.46
CA VAL A 216 -3.07 -5.23 -12.18
C VAL A 216 -3.52 -6.57 -12.76
N ARG A 217 -3.12 -6.83 -13.98
CA ARG A 217 -3.21 -8.13 -14.64
C ARG A 217 -1.91 -8.41 -15.41
N SER A 218 -1.60 -9.68 -15.61
CA SER A 218 -0.52 -10.04 -16.52
C SER A 218 -0.86 -9.64 -17.94
N ALA A 219 0.15 -9.25 -18.68
CA ALA A 219 0.09 -9.02 -20.11
C ALA A 219 1.04 -9.98 -20.84
N PRO A 220 0.83 -10.24 -22.13
CA PRO A 220 1.74 -11.06 -22.91
C PRO A 220 3.14 -10.49 -22.87
N SER A 221 4.14 -11.34 -22.61
CA SER A 221 5.56 -11.03 -22.73
C SER A 221 6.06 -11.29 -24.14
N LEU A 222 7.08 -10.56 -24.56
CA LEU A 222 7.80 -10.89 -25.78
C LEU A 222 8.69 -12.11 -25.49
N PRO A 223 8.55 -13.22 -26.23
CA PRO A 223 9.44 -14.35 -26.06
C PRO A 223 10.86 -13.93 -26.41
N GLY A 224 11.83 -14.32 -25.58
CA GLY A 224 13.24 -14.28 -25.94
C GLY A 224 13.60 -15.43 -26.88
N ASP A 225 14.81 -15.42 -27.44
CA ASP A 225 15.24 -16.48 -28.35
C ASP A 225 15.27 -17.87 -27.68
N ASP A 226 15.53 -17.92 -26.36
CA ASP A 226 15.64 -19.16 -25.57
C ASP A 226 14.83 -19.15 -24.28
N ASP A 227 13.93 -18.16 -24.03
CA ASP A 227 13.16 -18.05 -22.81
C ASP A 227 11.70 -17.62 -23.02
N TRP A 228 10.92 -17.65 -21.92
CA TRP A 228 9.50 -17.25 -21.91
C TRP A 228 9.30 -15.73 -21.96
N GLY A 229 10.39 -14.96 -22.00
CA GLY A 229 10.38 -13.50 -21.95
C GLY A 229 10.17 -12.94 -20.54
N LYS A 230 10.49 -11.65 -20.41
CA LYS A 230 10.40 -10.91 -19.13
C LYS A 230 8.93 -10.71 -18.72
N PRO A 231 8.59 -10.74 -17.42
CA PRO A 231 7.22 -10.51 -16.96
C PRO A 231 6.69 -9.14 -17.37
N VAL A 232 5.48 -9.10 -17.94
CA VAL A 232 4.79 -7.87 -18.34
C VAL A 232 3.46 -7.76 -17.62
N PHE A 233 3.13 -6.56 -17.19
CA PHE A 233 1.92 -6.24 -16.45
C PHE A 233 1.17 -5.07 -17.10
N ASP A 234 -0.13 -5.20 -17.28
CA ASP A 234 -1.03 -4.09 -17.51
C ASP A 234 -1.46 -3.56 -16.14
N ALA A 235 -0.84 -2.44 -15.75
CA ALA A 235 -0.98 -1.83 -14.43
C ALA A 235 -1.71 -0.49 -14.55
N ARG A 236 -2.93 -0.44 -14.02
CA ARG A 236 -3.76 0.76 -13.99
C ARG A 236 -3.70 1.41 -12.60
N LEU A 237 -3.21 2.63 -12.53
CA LEU A 237 -3.25 3.46 -11.33
C LEU A 237 -4.63 4.13 -11.24
N THR A 238 -5.53 3.54 -10.44
CA THR A 238 -6.93 3.98 -10.32
C THR A 238 -7.14 5.01 -9.23
N ARG A 239 -6.17 5.19 -8.35
CA ARG A 239 -6.17 6.20 -7.29
C ARG A 239 -4.75 6.62 -6.96
N HIS A 240 -4.56 7.94 -6.86
CA HIS A 240 -3.37 8.56 -6.31
C HIS A 240 -3.78 9.81 -5.53
N ARG A 241 -3.47 9.86 -4.24
CA ARG A 241 -3.90 10.98 -3.38
C ARG A 241 -3.11 12.27 -3.61
N LEU A 242 -1.98 12.20 -4.29
CA LEU A 242 -1.05 13.32 -4.51
C LEU A 242 -0.87 13.71 -5.97
N GLY A 243 -1.40 12.93 -6.90
CA GLY A 243 -1.11 13.17 -8.31
C GLY A 243 -2.11 12.56 -9.28
N GLY A 244 -1.66 12.37 -10.51
CA GLY A 244 -2.44 11.87 -11.63
C GLY A 244 -2.77 10.38 -11.55
N LEU A 245 -3.51 9.93 -12.56
CA LEU A 245 -3.87 8.53 -12.80
C LEU A 245 -3.28 8.12 -14.15
N GLY A 246 -3.22 6.83 -14.42
CA GLY A 246 -2.71 6.34 -15.70
C GLY A 246 -2.79 4.83 -15.84
N ASP A 247 -2.66 4.39 -17.08
CA ASP A 247 -2.59 2.99 -17.48
C ASP A 247 -1.21 2.76 -18.09
N PHE A 248 -0.49 1.75 -17.59
CA PHE A 248 0.90 1.51 -17.95
C PHE A 248 1.11 0.04 -18.30
N LEU A 249 1.86 -0.20 -19.37
CA LEU A 249 2.34 -1.53 -19.71
C LEU A 249 3.79 -1.64 -19.21
N MET A 250 3.97 -2.33 -18.10
CA MET A 250 5.23 -2.36 -17.35
C MET A 250 5.90 -3.72 -17.48
N GLN A 251 7.09 -3.77 -18.06
CA GLN A 251 7.93 -4.97 -18.12
C GLN A 251 8.96 -4.94 -17.00
N TRP A 252 9.11 -6.03 -16.30
CA TRP A 252 10.15 -6.17 -15.29
C TRP A 252 11.49 -6.55 -15.92
N ASN A 253 12.54 -5.85 -15.55
CA ASN A 253 13.92 -6.23 -15.88
C ASN A 253 14.63 -6.76 -14.62
N PRO A 254 14.87 -8.07 -14.51
CA PRO A 254 15.53 -8.66 -13.34
C PRO A 254 16.98 -8.21 -13.14
N GLU A 255 17.67 -7.88 -14.22
CA GLU A 255 19.09 -7.45 -14.21
C GLU A 255 19.23 -6.07 -13.55
N ASP A 256 18.33 -5.15 -13.90
CA ASP A 256 18.35 -3.78 -13.38
C ASP A 256 17.48 -3.64 -12.10
N GLY A 257 16.65 -4.64 -11.80
CA GLY A 257 15.73 -4.63 -10.67
C GLY A 257 14.68 -3.50 -10.75
N CYS A 258 14.23 -3.18 -11.96
CA CYS A 258 13.27 -2.10 -12.22
C CYS A 258 12.32 -2.43 -13.37
N PHE A 259 11.27 -1.61 -13.51
CA PHE A 259 10.34 -1.70 -14.63
C PHE A 259 10.80 -0.85 -15.82
N THR A 260 10.46 -1.32 -17.00
CA THR A 260 10.67 -0.60 -18.28
C THR A 260 9.33 -0.44 -18.99
N ASP A 261 9.23 0.51 -19.90
CA ASP A 261 8.07 0.69 -20.79
C ASP A 261 8.13 -0.34 -21.93
N VAL A 262 7.00 -0.98 -22.20
CA VAL A 262 6.85 -1.87 -23.37
C VAL A 262 5.96 -1.16 -24.36
N SER A 263 6.43 -0.96 -25.59
CA SER A 263 5.59 -0.37 -26.62
C SER A 263 4.38 -1.24 -26.86
N LYS A 264 3.19 -0.63 -26.91
CA LYS A 264 1.93 -1.35 -27.16
C LYS A 264 1.95 -2.11 -28.50
N SER A 265 2.78 -1.69 -29.43
CA SER A 265 2.99 -2.33 -30.74
C SER A 265 3.69 -3.69 -30.60
N GLU A 266 4.66 -3.80 -29.71
CA GLU A 266 5.40 -5.05 -29.48
C GLU A 266 4.60 -6.08 -28.72
N ALA A 267 3.78 -5.65 -27.74
CA ALA A 267 2.92 -6.54 -26.96
C ALA A 267 1.78 -7.17 -27.80
N ASN A 268 1.26 -6.46 -28.81
CA ASN A 268 0.17 -6.96 -29.64
C ASN A 268 0.65 -7.97 -30.71
N THR A 269 1.93 -7.96 -31.09
CA THR A 269 2.46 -8.90 -32.12
C THR A 269 2.58 -10.32 -31.57
N SER A 270 2.71 -10.49 -30.25
CA SER A 270 2.83 -11.80 -29.56
C SER A 270 1.47 -12.42 -29.20
N ALA A 271 0.36 -11.75 -29.41
CA ALA A 271 -0.97 -12.13 -28.88
C ALA A 271 -1.72 -13.21 -29.69
N VAL A 272 -1.08 -13.95 -30.60
CA VAL A 272 -1.71 -15.09 -31.27
C VAL A 272 -1.15 -16.41 -30.76
N VAL A 273 -1.17 -16.62 -29.45
CA VAL A 273 -1.23 -17.99 -28.93
C VAL A 273 -2.69 -18.42 -29.04
N ARG A 274 -3.05 -19.13 -30.12
CA ARG A 274 -4.31 -19.83 -30.24
C ARG A 274 -4.51 -20.66 -28.98
N ALA A 275 -5.62 -20.43 -28.30
CA ALA A 275 -6.06 -21.33 -27.24
C ALA A 275 -5.99 -22.77 -27.77
N PRO A 276 -5.39 -23.72 -27.04
CA PRO A 276 -5.34 -25.10 -27.48
C PRO A 276 -6.74 -25.58 -27.77
N ALA A 277 -6.94 -26.11 -28.98
CA ALA A 277 -8.21 -26.67 -29.42
C ALA A 277 -8.74 -27.60 -28.33
N ARG A 278 -9.95 -27.36 -27.85
CA ARG A 278 -10.62 -28.26 -26.91
C ARG A 278 -10.49 -29.68 -27.44
N ARG A 279 -9.85 -30.56 -26.66
CA ARG A 279 -9.84 -32.00 -26.95
C ARG A 279 -11.28 -32.44 -27.10
N PRO A 280 -11.61 -33.15 -28.18
CA PRO A 280 -12.96 -33.70 -28.35
C PRO A 280 -13.26 -34.63 -27.16
N ALA A 281 -14.47 -34.49 -26.63
CA ALA A 281 -14.93 -35.36 -25.54
C ALA A 281 -14.75 -36.82 -25.95
N VAL A 282 -14.09 -37.61 -25.10
CA VAL A 282 -13.99 -39.06 -25.30
C VAL A 282 -15.41 -39.63 -25.21
N GLU A 283 -15.91 -40.12 -26.32
CA GLU A 283 -17.19 -40.82 -26.40
C GLU A 283 -17.10 -42.03 -25.48
N LYS A 284 -18.00 -42.12 -24.49
CA LYS A 284 -18.11 -43.27 -23.63
C LYS A 284 -18.59 -44.45 -24.48
N ILE A 285 -17.69 -45.37 -24.73
CA ILE A 285 -18.05 -46.70 -25.24
C ILE A 285 -18.85 -47.39 -24.15
N ALA A 286 -20.14 -47.59 -24.35
CA ALA A 286 -20.99 -48.46 -23.54
C ALA A 286 -20.63 -49.92 -23.85
N ILE A 287 -20.32 -50.67 -22.83
CA ILE A 287 -20.28 -52.16 -22.83
C ILE A 287 -21.56 -52.65 -22.20
#